data_343da25cc39a05559f98224b1f65d021
#
_entry.id   343da25cc39a05559f98224b1f65d021
#
_cell.length_a   1.000
_cell.length_b   1.000
_cell.length_c   1.000
_cell.angle_alpha   90.00
_cell.angle_beta   90.00
_cell.angle_gamma   90.00
#
_symmetry.space_group_name_H-M   'P 1'
#
loop_
_entity.id
_entity.type
_entity.pdbx_description
1 polymer ?
#
loop_
_entity_poly.entity_id
_entity_poly.type
_entity_poly.pdbx_seq_one_letter_code
_entity_poly.pdbx_strand_id
1 'polypeptide(L)'
;MRRGLVVGLLGFLYLVGFSSVPGRAQDTWTWPEKPKNLQVLPKDWPGSRLRPVMVGFTRALGVRCSYCHNGEEGKPLSTYDFASDENPNKNRAREMYRMLGEIDDHLKKIEPSGDKRVNMWCHTCHHGRPRPMTLDEELSEQYRKKGLQAALADYADLKKKYYGRAAFDFGEGSLNVFGYTLLEVNDTKEAIQVFKLNAEAFPDSANVWDSLAEGYLKAGDARKAQENYEKALKLDPANPSAKEGLGKIKGAQPNPKQK
;
A
#
# COMPACT_ATOMS: atom_id res chain seq x y z
N MET A 1 -63.77 2.16 -52.32
CA MET A 1 -62.65 3.04 -52.67
C MET A 1 -61.65 3.11 -51.45
N ARG A 2 -60.60 2.30 -51.51
CA ARG A 2 -59.55 2.33 -50.43
C ARG A 2 -58.29 2.92 -51.06
N ARG A 3 -57.85 4.06 -50.53
CA ARG A 3 -56.60 4.71 -50.91
C ARG A 3 -55.48 4.10 -50.08
N GLY A 4 -54.50 3.44 -50.68
CA GLY A 4 -53.30 2.94 -50.07
C GLY A 4 -52.29 4.06 -49.94
N LEU A 5 -51.71 4.21 -48.73
CA LEU A 5 -50.61 5.13 -48.39
C LEU A 5 -49.27 4.37 -48.57
N VAL A 6 -48.47 4.82 -49.52
CA VAL A 6 -47.12 4.31 -49.73
C VAL A 6 -46.16 5.13 -48.84
N VAL A 7 -45.60 4.47 -47.82
CA VAL A 7 -44.55 5.07 -46.96
C VAL A 7 -43.21 4.69 -47.57
N GLY A 8 -42.49 5.69 -48.11
CA GLY A 8 -41.13 5.54 -48.59
C GLY A 8 -40.14 5.50 -47.43
N LEU A 9 -39.41 4.40 -47.28
CA LEU A 9 -38.27 4.28 -46.36
C LEU A 9 -37.05 4.92 -47.03
N LEU A 10 -36.62 6.09 -46.50
CA LEU A 10 -35.30 6.68 -46.77
C LEU A 10 -34.29 5.98 -45.88
N GLY A 11 -33.50 5.08 -46.46
CA GLY A 11 -32.37 4.44 -45.82
C GLY A 11 -31.21 5.42 -45.68
N PHE A 12 -30.89 5.84 -44.45
CA PHE A 12 -29.66 6.55 -44.12
C PHE A 12 -28.51 5.54 -44.03
N LEU A 13 -27.64 5.51 -45.05
CA LEU A 13 -26.36 4.81 -44.96
C LEU A 13 -25.41 5.60 -44.05
N TYR A 14 -25.23 5.11 -42.82
CA TYR A 14 -24.13 5.58 -41.96
C TYR A 14 -22.83 4.95 -42.47
N LEU A 15 -22.01 5.71 -43.16
CA LEU A 15 -20.62 5.39 -43.41
C LEU A 15 -19.85 5.50 -42.07
N VAL A 16 -19.68 4.36 -41.38
CA VAL A 16 -18.76 4.26 -40.25
C VAL A 16 -17.34 4.31 -40.81
N GLY A 17 -16.74 5.49 -40.74
CA GLY A 17 -15.32 5.67 -41.02
C GLY A 17 -14.49 4.90 -40.00
N PHE A 18 -13.90 3.78 -40.41
CA PHE A 18 -12.87 3.10 -39.64
C PHE A 18 -11.63 4.03 -39.60
N SER A 19 -11.53 4.84 -38.53
CA SER A 19 -10.27 5.49 -38.21
C SER A 19 -9.26 4.39 -37.83
N SER A 20 -8.32 4.11 -38.72
CA SER A 20 -7.18 3.24 -38.44
C SER A 20 -6.39 3.88 -37.32
N VAL A 21 -6.52 3.35 -36.11
CA VAL A 21 -5.61 3.65 -35.00
C VAL A 21 -4.22 3.25 -35.48
N PRO A 22 -3.23 4.19 -35.52
CA PRO A 22 -1.89 3.83 -35.95
C PRO A 22 -1.39 2.71 -35.05
N GLY A 23 -1.10 1.56 -35.65
CA GLY A 23 -0.59 0.39 -34.96
C GLY A 23 0.67 0.81 -34.18
N ARG A 24 0.64 0.62 -32.87
CA ARG A 24 1.82 0.79 -32.04
C ARG A 24 2.88 -0.15 -32.60
N ALA A 25 3.99 0.41 -33.10
CA ALA A 25 5.09 -0.39 -33.60
C ALA A 25 5.43 -1.43 -32.54
N GLN A 26 5.32 -2.73 -32.89
CA GLN A 26 5.70 -3.80 -31.98
C GLN A 26 7.19 -3.67 -31.69
N ASP A 27 7.55 -3.57 -30.41
CA ASP A 27 8.94 -3.61 -29.99
C ASP A 27 9.54 -4.97 -30.40
N THR A 28 10.46 -4.95 -31.34
CA THR A 28 11.14 -6.15 -31.86
C THR A 28 12.27 -6.63 -30.95
N TRP A 29 12.41 -6.04 -29.74
CA TRP A 29 13.46 -6.42 -28.81
C TRP A 29 13.33 -7.87 -28.36
N THR A 30 14.42 -8.61 -28.46
CA THR A 30 14.52 -10.01 -28.02
C THR A 30 15.53 -10.13 -26.87
N TRP A 31 15.26 -11.08 -25.97
CA TRP A 31 16.18 -11.35 -24.86
C TRP A 31 17.49 -11.89 -25.41
N PRO A 32 18.66 -11.30 -25.06
CA PRO A 32 19.94 -11.72 -25.60
C PRO A 32 20.30 -13.13 -25.16
N GLU A 33 20.84 -13.94 -26.06
CA GLU A 33 21.31 -15.28 -25.69
C GLU A 33 22.46 -15.25 -24.69
N LYS A 34 23.31 -14.22 -24.78
CA LYS A 34 24.43 -13.97 -23.85
C LYS A 34 24.25 -12.60 -23.18
N PRO A 35 23.50 -12.54 -22.06
CA PRO A 35 23.36 -11.31 -21.30
C PRO A 35 24.70 -10.80 -20.78
N LYS A 36 24.87 -9.47 -20.77
CA LYS A 36 26.09 -8.83 -20.26
C LYS A 36 25.90 -8.41 -18.81
N ASN A 37 27.01 -8.36 -18.07
CA ASN A 37 27.06 -7.80 -16.70
C ASN A 37 26.18 -8.53 -15.66
N LEU A 38 26.09 -9.86 -15.75
CA LEU A 38 25.50 -10.69 -14.69
C LEU A 38 26.48 -10.82 -13.53
N GLN A 39 26.17 -10.24 -12.36
CA GLN A 39 27.05 -10.23 -11.18
C GLN A 39 26.53 -11.13 -10.03
N VAL A 40 25.22 -11.25 -9.88
CA VAL A 40 24.57 -12.02 -8.80
C VAL A 40 23.76 -13.20 -9.34
N LEU A 41 23.53 -13.23 -10.63
CA LEU A 41 22.93 -14.35 -11.34
C LEU A 41 24.01 -15.14 -12.07
N PRO A 42 23.82 -16.45 -12.33
CA PRO A 42 24.79 -17.26 -13.06
C PRO A 42 25.17 -16.62 -14.40
N LYS A 43 26.46 -16.50 -14.65
CA LYS A 43 27.01 -15.77 -15.82
C LYS A 43 26.70 -16.45 -17.15
N ASP A 44 26.39 -17.72 -17.12
CA ASP A 44 26.06 -18.58 -18.27
C ASP A 44 24.55 -18.64 -18.59
N TRP A 45 23.74 -17.93 -17.82
CA TRP A 45 22.29 -17.94 -18.09
C TRP A 45 21.96 -17.27 -19.42
N PRO A 46 21.20 -17.95 -20.28
CA PRO A 46 20.64 -17.32 -21.47
C PRO A 46 19.50 -16.36 -21.10
N GLY A 47 19.18 -15.44 -22.01
CA GLY A 47 18.07 -14.50 -21.80
C GLY A 47 16.73 -15.13 -21.53
N SER A 48 16.49 -16.36 -22.02
CA SER A 48 15.28 -17.13 -21.74
C SER A 48 15.10 -17.46 -20.25
N ARG A 49 16.21 -17.72 -19.53
CA ARG A 49 16.20 -17.89 -18.05
C ARG A 49 16.17 -16.56 -17.31
N LEU A 50 16.78 -15.53 -17.87
CA LEU A 50 16.81 -14.21 -17.26
C LEU A 50 15.45 -13.52 -17.26
N ARG A 51 14.66 -13.71 -18.33
CA ARG A 51 13.35 -13.09 -18.51
C ARG A 51 12.39 -13.27 -17.32
N PRO A 52 12.09 -14.49 -16.84
CA PRO A 52 11.16 -14.68 -15.72
C PRO A 52 11.67 -14.04 -14.44
N VAL A 53 12.98 -13.99 -14.19
CA VAL A 53 13.57 -13.35 -13.02
C VAL A 53 13.38 -11.84 -13.08
N MET A 54 13.70 -11.18 -14.20
CA MET A 54 13.51 -9.73 -14.37
C MET A 54 12.02 -9.33 -14.32
N VAL A 55 11.15 -10.10 -14.94
CA VAL A 55 9.69 -9.92 -14.81
C VAL A 55 9.23 -10.16 -13.37
N GLY A 56 9.82 -11.12 -12.67
CA GLY A 56 9.59 -11.34 -11.24
C GLY A 56 9.93 -10.11 -10.40
N PHE A 57 11.08 -9.48 -10.64
CA PHE A 57 11.48 -8.24 -9.97
C PHE A 57 10.49 -7.10 -10.23
N THR A 58 10.10 -6.86 -11.49
CA THR A 58 9.16 -5.78 -11.80
C THR A 58 7.80 -5.98 -11.12
N ARG A 59 7.32 -7.22 -11.04
CA ARG A 59 6.08 -7.56 -10.33
C ARG A 59 6.20 -7.42 -8.82
N ALA A 60 7.31 -7.93 -8.25
CA ALA A 60 7.54 -7.89 -6.82
C ALA A 60 7.67 -6.45 -6.28
N LEU A 61 8.25 -5.56 -7.08
CA LEU A 61 8.48 -4.15 -6.73
C LEU A 61 7.39 -3.20 -7.26
N GLY A 62 6.51 -3.67 -8.15
CA GLY A 62 5.50 -2.80 -8.79
C GLY A 62 6.09 -1.73 -9.69
N VAL A 63 7.25 -1.99 -10.30
CA VAL A 63 8.01 -1.04 -11.12
C VAL A 63 8.18 -1.51 -12.56
N ARG A 64 8.71 -0.64 -13.43
CA ARG A 64 9.09 -0.96 -14.80
C ARG A 64 10.60 -1.14 -14.94
N CYS A 65 11.05 -1.59 -16.11
CA CYS A 65 12.47 -1.86 -16.40
C CYS A 65 13.36 -0.62 -16.19
N SER A 66 12.85 0.58 -16.50
CA SER A 66 13.51 1.87 -16.31
C SER A 66 13.86 2.21 -14.87
N TYR A 67 13.21 1.56 -13.89
CA TYR A 67 13.53 1.77 -12.48
C TYR A 67 14.95 1.30 -12.10
N CYS A 68 15.45 0.23 -12.76
CA CYS A 68 16.78 -0.34 -12.50
C CYS A 68 17.75 -0.22 -13.69
N HIS A 69 17.24 0.00 -14.90
CA HIS A 69 18.06 0.04 -16.12
C HIS A 69 17.98 1.41 -16.79
N ASN A 70 19.06 1.81 -17.45
CA ASN A 70 19.11 3.05 -18.19
C ASN A 70 18.24 2.94 -19.44
N GLY A 71 17.17 3.72 -19.46
CA GLY A 71 16.19 3.77 -20.53
C GLY A 71 15.03 4.67 -20.14
N GLU A 72 14.32 5.18 -21.13
CA GLU A 72 13.18 6.09 -20.93
C GLU A 72 11.88 5.29 -20.91
N GLU A 73 11.04 5.53 -19.89
CA GLU A 73 9.75 4.86 -19.78
C GLU A 73 8.85 5.16 -21.00
N GLY A 74 8.22 4.13 -21.54
CA GLY A 74 7.39 4.22 -22.74
C GLY A 74 8.14 4.11 -24.06
N LYS A 75 9.47 4.13 -24.04
CA LYS A 75 10.30 3.85 -25.25
C LYS A 75 10.50 2.34 -25.44
N PRO A 76 10.81 1.89 -26.68
CA PRO A 76 11.12 0.50 -26.96
C PRO A 76 12.27 -0.05 -26.11
N LEU A 77 12.17 -1.31 -25.67
CA LEU A 77 13.22 -1.94 -24.86
C LEU A 77 14.57 -2.06 -25.62
N SER A 78 14.55 -2.05 -26.94
CA SER A 78 15.75 -2.01 -27.77
C SER A 78 16.62 -0.77 -27.57
N THR A 79 16.06 0.31 -27.00
CA THR A 79 16.79 1.57 -26.70
C THR A 79 17.41 1.59 -25.30
N TYR A 80 17.17 0.57 -24.48
CA TYR A 80 17.67 0.51 -23.11
C TYR A 80 19.11 -0.02 -23.07
N ASP A 81 19.94 0.58 -22.22
CA ASP A 81 21.21 -0.03 -21.81
C ASP A 81 21.00 -0.91 -20.57
N PHE A 82 20.72 -2.18 -20.83
CA PHE A 82 20.56 -3.17 -19.76
C PHE A 82 21.88 -3.56 -19.08
N ALA A 83 23.03 -3.27 -19.69
CA ALA A 83 24.35 -3.63 -19.17
C ALA A 83 24.92 -2.56 -18.23
N SER A 84 24.60 -1.28 -18.42
CA SER A 84 25.09 -0.17 -17.60
C SER A 84 24.76 -0.34 -16.11
N ASP A 85 25.67 0.08 -15.23
CA ASP A 85 25.53 0.15 -13.77
C ASP A 85 25.33 1.58 -13.26
N GLU A 86 25.12 2.55 -14.15
CA GLU A 86 24.89 3.95 -13.76
C GLU A 86 23.62 4.14 -12.92
N ASN A 87 22.58 3.32 -13.15
CA ASN A 87 21.39 3.40 -12.33
C ASN A 87 21.62 2.73 -10.97
N PRO A 88 21.59 3.49 -9.86
CA PRO A 88 21.92 2.96 -8.53
C PRO A 88 20.93 1.89 -8.05
N ASN A 89 19.69 1.87 -8.54
CA ASN A 89 18.71 0.88 -8.15
C ASN A 89 19.08 -0.53 -8.64
N LYS A 90 19.85 -0.64 -9.73
CA LYS A 90 20.39 -1.93 -10.20
C LYS A 90 21.33 -2.54 -9.16
N ASN A 91 22.22 -1.75 -8.57
CA ASN A 91 23.12 -2.22 -7.52
C ASN A 91 22.37 -2.51 -6.20
N ARG A 92 21.38 -1.69 -5.84
CA ARG A 92 20.48 -1.97 -4.69
C ARG A 92 19.77 -3.31 -4.87
N ALA A 93 19.25 -3.60 -6.07
CA ALA A 93 18.61 -4.88 -6.35
C ALA A 93 19.57 -6.07 -6.22
N ARG A 94 20.85 -5.90 -6.61
CA ARG A 94 21.88 -6.93 -6.42
C ARG A 94 22.14 -7.22 -4.94
N GLU A 95 22.24 -6.19 -4.10
CA GLU A 95 22.43 -6.37 -2.65
C GLU A 95 21.21 -7.05 -2.02
N MET A 96 20.00 -6.63 -2.40
CA MET A 96 18.78 -7.30 -1.93
C MET A 96 18.72 -8.77 -2.36
N TYR A 97 19.24 -9.10 -3.56
CA TYR A 97 19.30 -10.48 -4.02
C TYR A 97 20.32 -11.32 -3.23
N ARG A 98 21.48 -10.74 -2.84
CA ARG A 98 22.44 -11.40 -1.95
C ARG A 98 21.84 -11.66 -0.57
N MET A 99 21.21 -10.65 0.03
CA MET A 99 20.51 -10.77 1.31
C MET A 99 19.45 -11.89 1.27
N LEU A 100 18.69 -12.00 0.16
CA LEU A 100 17.71 -13.08 0.01
C LEU A 100 18.37 -14.47 0.05
N GLY A 101 19.55 -14.61 -0.53
CA GLY A 101 20.33 -15.84 -0.46
C GLY A 101 20.75 -16.18 0.98
N GLU A 102 21.19 -15.18 1.74
CA GLU A 102 21.56 -15.35 3.15
C GLU A 102 20.34 -15.74 4.01
N ILE A 103 19.19 -15.11 3.79
CA ILE A 103 17.93 -15.50 4.46
C ILE A 103 17.59 -16.97 4.14
N ASP A 104 17.67 -17.39 2.88
CA ASP A 104 17.39 -18.76 2.47
C ASP A 104 18.35 -19.77 3.15
N ASP A 105 19.62 -19.42 3.31
CA ASP A 105 20.60 -20.24 4.02
C ASP A 105 20.31 -20.33 5.54
N HIS A 106 19.76 -19.29 6.14
CA HIS A 106 19.28 -19.37 7.53
C HIS A 106 18.01 -20.21 7.64
N LEU A 107 17.06 -20.05 6.73
CA LEU A 107 15.82 -20.82 6.71
C LEU A 107 16.09 -22.33 6.58
N LYS A 108 17.10 -22.73 5.80
CA LYS A 108 17.53 -24.14 5.70
C LYS A 108 17.95 -24.76 7.04
N LYS A 109 18.39 -23.93 8.00
CA LYS A 109 18.86 -24.39 9.32
C LYS A 109 17.74 -24.57 10.34
N ILE A 110 16.64 -23.83 10.21
CA ILE A 110 15.53 -23.84 11.16
C ILE A 110 14.32 -24.65 10.69
N GLU A 111 14.17 -24.85 9.41
CA GLU A 111 13.03 -25.57 8.85
C GLU A 111 13.31 -27.07 8.71
N PRO A 112 12.34 -27.94 9.03
CA PRO A 112 12.42 -29.33 8.65
C PRO A 112 12.52 -29.43 7.13
N SER A 113 13.36 -30.34 6.66
CA SER A 113 13.52 -30.61 5.22
C SER A 113 12.19 -31.07 4.58
N GLY A 114 11.96 -30.69 3.33
CA GLY A 114 10.85 -31.17 2.50
C GLY A 114 9.84 -30.08 2.13
N ASP A 115 8.62 -30.49 1.81
CA ASP A 115 7.55 -29.68 1.20
C ASP A 115 7.03 -28.52 2.07
N LYS A 116 7.42 -28.48 3.33
CA LYS A 116 6.98 -27.46 4.30
C LYS A 116 7.92 -26.27 4.41
N ARG A 117 9.01 -26.23 3.62
CA ARG A 117 9.98 -25.14 3.68
C ARG A 117 9.37 -23.84 3.16
N VAL A 118 9.55 -22.76 3.92
CA VAL A 118 9.17 -21.41 3.48
C VAL A 118 10.05 -21.00 2.30
N ASN A 119 9.42 -20.64 1.19
CA ASN A 119 10.12 -20.13 0.02
C ASN A 119 10.03 -18.61 -0.01
N MET A 120 11.15 -17.94 0.26
CA MET A 120 11.24 -16.48 0.27
C MET A 120 11.58 -15.95 -1.12
N TRP A 121 10.88 -14.92 -1.53
CA TRP A 121 11.14 -14.20 -2.76
C TRP A 121 10.89 -12.69 -2.56
N CYS A 122 11.34 -11.86 -3.49
CA CYS A 122 11.20 -10.40 -3.39
C CYS A 122 9.78 -9.94 -3.06
N HIS A 123 8.76 -10.62 -3.63
CA HIS A 123 7.37 -10.30 -3.38
C HIS A 123 6.94 -10.55 -1.93
N THR A 124 7.59 -11.46 -1.22
CA THR A 124 7.28 -11.79 0.19
C THR A 124 7.40 -10.56 1.10
N CYS A 125 8.34 -9.67 0.80
CA CYS A 125 8.53 -8.42 1.56
C CYS A 125 7.97 -7.19 0.84
N HIS A 126 8.11 -7.15 -0.50
CA HIS A 126 7.82 -5.92 -1.26
C HIS A 126 6.34 -5.74 -1.62
N HIS A 127 5.56 -6.81 -1.81
CA HIS A 127 4.12 -6.75 -2.10
C HIS A 127 3.74 -5.75 -3.21
N GLY A 128 4.55 -5.64 -4.26
CA GLY A 128 4.31 -4.71 -5.37
C GLY A 128 4.77 -3.27 -5.11
N ARG A 129 5.71 -3.06 -4.17
CA ARG A 129 6.28 -1.75 -3.81
C ARG A 129 7.80 -1.76 -3.76
N PRO A 130 8.46 -0.69 -4.19
CA PRO A 130 9.94 -0.60 -4.12
C PRO A 130 10.47 -0.59 -2.69
N ARG A 131 9.72 -0.07 -1.73
CA ARG A 131 10.04 -0.05 -0.29
C ARG A 131 9.01 -0.87 0.48
N PRO A 132 9.43 -1.92 1.19
CA PRO A 132 8.55 -2.71 2.05
C PRO A 132 8.34 -1.97 3.39
N MET A 133 7.31 -1.15 3.46
CA MET A 133 6.89 -0.43 4.67
C MET A 133 5.44 -0.76 5.01
N THR A 134 5.08 -0.68 6.28
CA THR A 134 3.66 -0.70 6.67
C THR A 134 2.97 0.61 6.30
N LEU A 135 1.63 0.65 6.34
CA LEU A 135 0.90 1.86 6.01
C LEU A 135 1.15 2.97 7.04
N ASP A 136 1.15 2.61 8.32
CA ASP A 136 1.42 3.54 9.42
C ASP A 136 2.85 4.12 9.36
N GLU A 137 3.85 3.33 8.97
CA GLU A 137 5.22 3.82 8.73
C GLU A 137 5.27 4.83 7.57
N GLU A 138 4.62 4.54 6.44
CA GLU A 138 4.55 5.45 5.30
C GLU A 138 3.88 6.77 5.68
N LEU A 139 2.73 6.71 6.38
CA LEU A 139 2.01 7.90 6.85
C LEU A 139 2.84 8.69 7.88
N SER A 140 3.52 8.00 8.79
CA SER A 140 4.41 8.63 9.76
C SER A 140 5.59 9.34 9.10
N GLU A 141 6.16 8.75 8.03
CA GLU A 141 7.22 9.39 7.26
C GLU A 141 6.72 10.63 6.52
N GLN A 142 5.55 10.57 5.89
CA GLN A 142 4.93 11.73 5.23
C GLN A 142 4.57 12.83 6.24
N TYR A 143 4.05 12.45 7.40
CA TYR A 143 3.75 13.37 8.47
C TYR A 143 5.00 14.15 8.92
N ARG A 144 6.10 13.45 9.22
CA ARG A 144 7.37 14.09 9.61
C ARG A 144 7.92 15.03 8.54
N LYS A 145 7.71 14.73 7.26
CA LYS A 145 8.23 15.53 6.15
C LYS A 145 7.36 16.73 5.79
N LYS A 146 6.04 16.58 5.84
CA LYS A 146 5.09 17.53 5.22
C LYS A 146 3.84 17.80 6.05
N GLY A 147 3.73 17.22 7.25
CA GLY A 147 2.59 17.42 8.15
C GLY A 147 1.38 16.54 7.82
N LEU A 148 0.35 16.66 8.67
CA LEU A 148 -0.82 15.78 8.66
C LEU A 148 -1.60 15.80 7.34
N GLN A 149 -1.82 16.96 6.75
CA GLN A 149 -2.62 17.07 5.53
C GLN A 149 -1.98 16.28 4.37
N ALA A 150 -0.64 16.29 4.28
CA ALA A 150 0.08 15.51 3.28
C ALA A 150 -0.01 14.00 3.55
N ALA A 151 0.09 13.58 4.82
CA ALA A 151 -0.08 12.18 5.20
C ALA A 151 -1.49 11.66 4.89
N LEU A 152 -2.53 12.45 5.16
CA LEU A 152 -3.92 12.07 4.86
C LEU A 152 -4.21 12.04 3.36
N ALA A 153 -3.63 12.95 2.58
CA ALA A 153 -3.71 12.93 1.12
C ALA A 153 -3.02 11.68 0.56
N ASP A 154 -1.83 11.35 1.08
CA ASP A 154 -1.11 10.13 0.71
C ASP A 154 -1.90 8.86 1.07
N TYR A 155 -2.53 8.80 2.24
CA TYR A 155 -3.44 7.71 2.61
C TYR A 155 -4.54 7.50 1.56
N ALA A 156 -5.18 8.57 1.11
CA ALA A 156 -6.25 8.49 0.12
C ALA A 156 -5.72 7.95 -1.23
N ASP A 157 -4.56 8.45 -1.68
CA ASP A 157 -3.92 8.01 -2.92
C ASP A 157 -3.44 6.56 -2.85
N LEU A 158 -2.83 6.16 -1.74
CA LEU A 158 -2.40 4.79 -1.48
C LEU A 158 -3.60 3.84 -1.45
N LYS A 159 -4.69 4.22 -0.77
CA LYS A 159 -5.92 3.44 -0.74
C LYS A 159 -6.52 3.27 -2.13
N LYS A 160 -6.61 4.33 -2.92
CA LYS A 160 -7.08 4.27 -4.31
C LYS A 160 -6.22 3.34 -5.18
N LYS A 161 -4.91 3.34 -4.98
CA LYS A 161 -3.94 2.58 -5.79
C LYS A 161 -3.83 1.12 -5.38
N TYR A 162 -3.86 0.83 -4.07
CA TYR A 162 -3.45 -0.46 -3.52
C TYR A 162 -4.54 -1.22 -2.77
N TYR A 163 -5.72 -0.64 -2.53
CA TYR A 163 -6.80 -1.35 -1.84
C TYR A 163 -7.12 -2.69 -2.52
N GLY A 164 -7.20 -3.75 -1.73
CA GLY A 164 -7.44 -5.13 -2.23
C GLY A 164 -6.25 -5.78 -2.93
N ARG A 165 -5.05 -5.16 -2.95
CA ARG A 165 -3.84 -5.70 -3.61
C ARG A 165 -2.83 -6.31 -2.65
N ALA A 166 -3.16 -6.45 -1.36
CA ALA A 166 -2.27 -6.93 -0.30
C ALA A 166 -0.93 -6.15 -0.15
N ALA A 167 -0.85 -4.95 -0.73
CA ALA A 167 0.34 -4.09 -0.65
C ALA A 167 0.44 -3.37 0.69
N PHE A 168 -0.71 -2.96 1.23
CA PHE A 168 -0.87 -2.35 2.54
C PHE A 168 -2.08 -2.95 3.24
N ASP A 169 -2.04 -2.98 4.56
CA ASP A 169 -3.22 -3.20 5.38
C ASP A 169 -3.99 -1.89 5.53
N PHE A 170 -5.19 -1.82 4.92
CA PHE A 170 -6.12 -0.71 5.07
C PHE A 170 -7.20 -0.98 6.10
N GLY A 171 -7.00 -1.97 6.98
CA GLY A 171 -7.83 -2.20 8.15
C GLY A 171 -7.65 -1.11 9.22
N GLU A 172 -8.49 -1.15 10.23
CA GLU A 172 -8.48 -0.16 11.33
C GLU A 172 -7.15 -0.06 12.07
N GLY A 173 -6.36 -1.15 12.09
CA GLY A 173 -5.09 -1.24 12.80
C GLY A 173 -4.07 -0.21 12.35
N SER A 174 -3.92 -0.01 11.05
CA SER A 174 -2.89 0.90 10.51
C SER A 174 -3.13 2.37 10.90
N LEU A 175 -4.37 2.87 10.78
CA LEU A 175 -4.68 4.23 11.24
C LEU A 175 -4.63 4.34 12.76
N ASN A 176 -4.95 3.27 13.48
CA ASN A 176 -4.83 3.23 14.93
C ASN A 176 -3.38 3.41 15.37
N VAL A 177 -2.45 2.61 14.81
CA VAL A 177 -1.02 2.71 15.10
C VAL A 177 -0.49 4.10 14.76
N PHE A 178 -0.85 4.65 13.58
CA PHE A 178 -0.44 6.01 13.22
C PHE A 178 -0.97 7.06 14.20
N GLY A 179 -2.23 6.97 14.64
CA GLY A 179 -2.79 7.86 15.65
C GLY A 179 -2.06 7.78 16.99
N TYR A 180 -1.72 6.58 17.46
CA TYR A 180 -0.93 6.43 18.69
C TYR A 180 0.51 6.95 18.54
N THR A 181 1.16 6.76 17.40
CA THR A 181 2.47 7.36 17.11
C THR A 181 2.44 8.88 17.27
N LEU A 182 1.36 9.54 16.82
CA LEU A 182 1.16 10.97 17.01
C LEU A 182 0.93 11.34 18.50
N LEU A 183 0.21 10.51 19.25
CA LEU A 183 0.06 10.71 20.70
C LEU A 183 1.38 10.60 21.47
N GLU A 184 2.27 9.71 21.06
CA GLU A 184 3.59 9.52 21.68
C GLU A 184 4.47 10.77 21.56
N VAL A 185 4.38 11.48 20.43
CA VAL A 185 5.10 12.73 20.19
C VAL A 185 4.32 13.98 20.65
N ASN A 186 3.19 13.79 21.36
CA ASN A 186 2.28 14.82 21.88
C ASN A 186 1.55 15.66 20.82
N ASP A 187 1.47 15.20 19.58
CA ASP A 187 0.68 15.79 18.50
C ASP A 187 -0.79 15.36 18.64
N THR A 188 -1.38 15.66 19.80
CA THR A 188 -2.69 15.15 20.22
C THR A 188 -3.84 15.62 19.33
N LYS A 189 -3.76 16.82 18.78
CA LYS A 189 -4.79 17.35 17.88
C LYS A 189 -4.80 16.58 16.54
N GLU A 190 -3.64 16.27 16.05
CA GLU A 190 -3.41 15.50 14.82
C GLU A 190 -3.86 14.04 15.02
N ALA A 191 -3.51 13.45 16.14
CA ALA A 191 -3.94 12.10 16.53
C ALA A 191 -5.48 11.97 16.54
N ILE A 192 -6.18 12.93 17.13
CA ILE A 192 -7.66 12.98 17.15
C ILE A 192 -8.21 13.02 15.72
N GLN A 193 -7.58 13.73 14.78
CA GLN A 193 -8.04 13.76 13.40
C GLN A 193 -7.89 12.38 12.73
N VAL A 194 -6.78 11.69 12.98
CA VAL A 194 -6.54 10.32 12.47
C VAL A 194 -7.54 9.33 13.09
N PHE A 195 -7.75 9.37 14.41
CA PHE A 195 -8.72 8.49 15.07
C PHE A 195 -10.16 8.75 14.61
N LYS A 196 -10.54 10.01 14.32
CA LYS A 196 -11.85 10.31 13.71
C LYS A 196 -11.98 9.66 12.34
N LEU A 197 -10.98 9.84 11.47
CA LEU A 197 -10.98 9.21 10.15
C LEU A 197 -11.13 7.69 10.26
N ASN A 198 -10.48 7.08 11.26
CA ASN A 198 -10.56 5.64 11.51
C ASN A 198 -11.97 5.24 11.99
N ALA A 199 -12.55 6.00 12.92
CA ALA A 199 -13.90 5.76 13.44
C ALA A 199 -15.00 5.97 12.38
N GLU A 200 -14.80 6.90 11.43
CA GLU A 200 -15.68 7.08 10.27
C GLU A 200 -15.57 5.91 9.28
N ALA A 201 -14.35 5.35 9.10
CA ALA A 201 -14.13 4.23 8.19
C ALA A 201 -14.61 2.88 8.76
N PHE A 202 -14.59 2.72 10.10
CA PHE A 202 -14.93 1.48 10.81
C PHE A 202 -15.92 1.72 11.96
N PRO A 203 -17.12 2.26 11.68
CA PRO A 203 -18.05 2.73 12.72
C PRO A 203 -18.57 1.63 13.66
N ASP A 204 -18.48 0.38 13.24
CA ASP A 204 -18.97 -0.79 14.01
C ASP A 204 -17.85 -1.44 14.86
N SER A 205 -16.63 -0.92 14.83
CA SER A 205 -15.54 -1.40 15.68
C SER A 205 -15.50 -0.63 17.01
N ALA A 206 -15.58 -1.34 18.12
CA ALA A 206 -15.43 -0.76 19.46
C ALA A 206 -14.03 -0.14 19.66
N ASN A 207 -13.02 -0.76 19.09
CA ASN A 207 -11.62 -0.36 19.22
C ASN A 207 -11.35 1.07 18.68
N VAL A 208 -11.94 1.45 17.56
CA VAL A 208 -11.70 2.79 16.98
C VAL A 208 -12.33 3.90 17.81
N TRP A 209 -13.48 3.62 18.47
CA TRP A 209 -14.12 4.59 19.37
C TRP A 209 -13.39 4.70 20.70
N ASP A 210 -12.83 3.60 21.18
CA ASP A 210 -11.97 3.56 22.36
C ASP A 210 -10.70 4.41 22.12
N SER A 211 -9.98 4.21 21.01
CA SER A 211 -8.79 4.99 20.64
C SER A 211 -9.10 6.47 20.45
N LEU A 212 -10.24 6.81 19.85
CA LEU A 212 -10.69 8.20 19.73
C LEU A 212 -10.96 8.83 21.11
N ALA A 213 -11.56 8.05 22.03
CA ALA A 213 -11.79 8.50 23.39
C ALA A 213 -10.48 8.76 24.14
N GLU A 214 -9.48 7.90 24.00
CA GLU A 214 -8.15 8.10 24.57
C GLU A 214 -7.49 9.38 24.04
N GLY A 215 -7.58 9.65 22.73
CA GLY A 215 -7.12 10.89 22.13
C GLY A 215 -7.78 12.12 22.77
N TYR A 216 -9.09 12.10 22.98
CA TYR A 216 -9.80 13.19 23.65
C TYR A 216 -9.45 13.30 25.12
N LEU A 217 -9.27 12.19 25.81
CA LEU A 217 -8.86 12.20 27.21
C LEU A 217 -7.48 12.83 27.38
N LYS A 218 -6.53 12.48 26.51
CA LYS A 218 -5.18 13.09 26.47
C LYS A 218 -5.23 14.59 26.15
N ALA A 219 -6.20 15.03 25.34
CA ALA A 219 -6.44 16.44 25.06
C ALA A 219 -7.14 17.21 26.22
N GLY A 220 -7.56 16.51 27.28
CA GLY A 220 -8.31 17.12 28.39
C GLY A 220 -9.81 17.31 28.11
N ASP A 221 -10.34 16.84 26.97
CA ASP A 221 -11.77 16.89 26.64
C ASP A 221 -12.50 15.66 27.21
N ALA A 222 -12.69 15.66 28.54
CA ALA A 222 -13.29 14.58 29.27
C ALA A 222 -14.72 14.26 28.78
N ARG A 223 -15.49 15.28 28.32
CA ARG A 223 -16.85 15.09 27.81
C ARG A 223 -16.85 14.25 26.54
N LYS A 224 -16.01 14.62 25.55
CA LYS A 224 -15.92 13.86 24.30
C LYS A 224 -15.28 12.48 24.54
N ALA A 225 -14.31 12.38 25.43
CA ALA A 225 -13.75 11.08 25.82
C ALA A 225 -14.84 10.15 26.35
N GLN A 226 -15.69 10.64 27.28
CA GLN A 226 -16.79 9.86 27.81
C GLN A 226 -17.76 9.40 26.72
N GLU A 227 -18.20 10.32 25.85
CA GLU A 227 -19.13 10.00 24.75
C GLU A 227 -18.61 8.86 23.86
N ASN A 228 -17.30 8.87 23.55
CA ASN A 228 -16.68 7.85 22.70
C ASN A 228 -16.43 6.53 23.45
N TYR A 229 -16.02 6.55 24.72
CA TYR A 229 -15.94 5.33 25.52
C TYR A 229 -17.31 4.66 25.70
N GLU A 230 -18.37 5.43 25.94
CA GLU A 230 -19.72 4.89 26.02
C GLU A 230 -20.16 4.25 24.70
N LYS A 231 -19.76 4.83 23.56
CA LYS A 231 -19.99 4.24 22.25
C LYS A 231 -19.21 2.95 22.05
N ALA A 232 -17.94 2.91 22.46
CA ALA A 232 -17.14 1.68 22.43
C ALA A 232 -17.80 0.56 23.28
N LEU A 233 -18.25 0.88 24.49
CA LEU A 233 -18.93 -0.10 25.37
C LEU A 233 -20.31 -0.53 24.86
N LYS A 234 -20.99 0.30 24.06
CA LYS A 234 -22.23 -0.09 23.39
C LYS A 234 -21.97 -1.16 22.32
N LEU A 235 -20.83 -1.09 21.63
CA LEU A 235 -20.41 -2.06 20.62
C LEU A 235 -19.78 -3.31 21.25
N ASP A 236 -18.93 -3.13 22.24
CA ASP A 236 -18.32 -4.20 23.04
C ASP A 236 -18.46 -3.90 24.54
N PRO A 237 -19.50 -4.44 25.22
CA PRO A 237 -19.69 -4.27 26.67
C PRO A 237 -18.55 -4.83 27.50
N ALA A 238 -17.70 -5.69 26.97
CA ALA A 238 -16.57 -6.28 27.68
C ALA A 238 -15.28 -5.43 27.59
N ASN A 239 -15.19 -4.43 26.71
CA ASN A 239 -13.98 -3.63 26.44
C ASN A 239 -13.36 -3.09 27.76
N PRO A 240 -12.15 -3.57 28.16
CA PRO A 240 -11.54 -3.20 29.42
C PRO A 240 -10.99 -1.78 29.43
N SER A 241 -10.44 -1.31 28.30
CA SER A 241 -9.84 0.02 28.15
C SER A 241 -10.92 1.11 28.32
N ALA A 242 -12.06 0.95 27.64
CA ALA A 242 -13.18 1.89 27.76
C ALA A 242 -13.75 1.96 29.19
N LYS A 243 -13.82 0.82 29.91
CA LYS A 243 -14.21 0.83 31.31
C LYS A 243 -13.24 1.57 32.20
N GLU A 244 -11.96 1.34 32.01
CA GLU A 244 -10.89 2.02 32.75
C GLU A 244 -10.90 3.53 32.45
N GLY A 245 -11.02 3.92 31.17
CA GLY A 245 -11.07 5.30 30.74
C GLY A 245 -12.25 6.06 31.38
N LEU A 246 -13.44 5.48 31.40
CA LEU A 246 -14.59 6.05 32.09
C LEU A 246 -14.38 6.14 33.62
N GLY A 247 -13.69 5.17 34.21
CA GLY A 247 -13.31 5.20 35.63
C GLY A 247 -12.40 6.39 35.93
N LYS A 248 -11.39 6.65 35.10
CA LYS A 248 -10.49 7.81 35.22
C LYS A 248 -11.24 9.13 35.14
N ILE A 249 -12.19 9.27 34.21
CA ILE A 249 -13.00 10.47 34.05
C ILE A 249 -13.86 10.71 35.30
N LYS A 250 -14.53 9.67 35.82
CA LYS A 250 -15.37 9.79 37.00
C LYS A 250 -14.56 10.11 38.26
N GLY A 251 -13.36 9.52 38.41
CA GLY A 251 -12.48 9.80 39.54
C GLY A 251 -11.86 11.18 39.56
N ALA A 252 -11.73 11.80 38.35
CA ALA A 252 -11.20 13.17 38.20
C ALA A 252 -12.27 14.26 38.45
N GLN A 253 -13.57 13.92 38.52
CA GLN A 253 -14.61 14.88 38.84
C GLN A 253 -14.67 15.13 40.35
N PRO A 254 -14.70 16.38 40.84
CA PRO A 254 -14.83 16.66 42.26
C PRO A 254 -16.10 16.01 42.80
N ASN A 255 -15.96 15.33 43.96
CA ASN A 255 -17.08 14.68 44.60
C ASN A 255 -18.14 15.74 44.99
N PRO A 256 -19.36 15.73 44.42
CA PRO A 256 -20.37 16.75 44.70
C PRO A 256 -20.88 16.73 46.15
N LYS A 257 -20.41 15.77 47.00
CA LYS A 257 -20.78 15.64 48.41
C LYS A 257 -19.81 16.31 49.38
N GLN A 258 -18.84 17.07 48.90
CA GLN A 258 -17.87 17.83 49.74
C GLN A 258 -18.09 19.36 49.69
N LYS A 259 -19.32 19.80 49.45
CA LYS A 259 -19.75 21.18 49.71
C LYS A 259 -20.68 21.25 50.90
#